data_1afbd5086230eefa31962aaeb30713eb
#
_entry.id   1afbd5086230eefa31962aaeb30713eb
#
_cell.length_a   1.000
_cell.length_b   1.000
_cell.length_c   1.000
_cell.angle_alpha   90.00
_cell.angle_beta   90.00
_cell.angle_gamma   90.00
#
_symmetry.space_group_name_H-M   'P 1'
#
loop_
_entity.id
_entity.type
_entity.pdbx_description
1 polymer ?
#
loop_
_entity_poly.entity_id
_entity_poly.type
_entity_poly.pdbx_seq_one_letter_code
_entity_poly.pdbx_strand_id
1 'polypeptide(L)'
;AGGMASSMQKFLPLDIKDSIESKIKNVEFRWKASDNVIADLTGESPFWIIKREKLDQLLLDESLSNGVQIIRPVLVEKIIKKNDKWEITCNNKKKYISEFLVVADGSQSKWAGYFKLGPRKPKFANTISLRLKGLGEIPRDAVRFEFGFIKYGFAWAFPLKESLNIGLGTFINNSPLENQAINNQVIRSFGFDAFPHKTINKKLRIWNGLHPI
;
A
#
# COMPACT_ATOMS: atom_id res chain seq x y z
N ALA A 1 -4.07 -2.53 -5.47
CA ALA A 1 -3.93 -1.25 -6.16
C ALA A 1 -3.25 -0.24 -5.24
N GLY A 2 -2.58 0.73 -5.81
CA GLY A 2 -1.95 1.83 -5.08
C GLY A 2 -1.89 3.07 -5.94
N GLY A 3 -2.00 4.24 -5.30
CA GLY A 3 -1.78 5.51 -5.97
C GLY A 3 -0.29 5.85 -6.04
N MET A 4 0.15 6.41 -7.16
CA MET A 4 1.52 6.83 -7.38
C MET A 4 1.55 8.16 -8.15
N ALA A 5 2.40 9.09 -7.75
CA ALA A 5 2.64 10.29 -8.55
C ALA A 5 3.33 9.91 -9.87
N SER A 6 2.86 10.46 -11.00
CA SER A 6 3.45 10.18 -12.32
C SER A 6 4.94 10.57 -12.39
N SER A 7 5.32 11.61 -11.64
CA SER A 7 6.72 12.07 -11.52
C SER A 7 7.67 11.00 -10.94
N MET A 8 7.15 9.98 -10.29
CA MET A 8 7.97 8.86 -9.80
C MET A 8 8.56 8.00 -10.92
N GLN A 9 7.97 8.03 -12.12
CA GLN A 9 8.47 7.30 -13.30
C GLN A 9 9.95 7.59 -13.58
N LYS A 10 10.39 8.83 -13.39
CA LYS A 10 11.80 9.23 -13.63
C LYS A 10 12.83 8.52 -12.72
N PHE A 11 12.38 7.96 -11.60
CA PHE A 11 13.24 7.23 -10.67
C PHE A 11 13.21 5.72 -10.88
N LEU A 12 12.38 5.23 -11.80
CA LEU A 12 12.28 3.82 -12.11
C LEU A 12 13.15 3.49 -13.34
N PRO A 13 13.90 2.40 -13.32
CA PRO A 13 14.81 2.01 -14.41
C PRO A 13 14.09 1.48 -15.65
N LEU A 14 12.78 1.39 -15.62
CA LEU A 14 11.95 0.73 -16.65
C LEU A 14 10.64 1.47 -16.88
N ASP A 15 10.03 1.22 -18.04
CA ASP A 15 8.68 1.71 -18.35
C ASP A 15 7.63 0.87 -17.63
N ILE A 16 6.78 1.52 -16.85
CA ILE A 16 5.74 0.87 -16.04
C ILE A 16 4.33 0.99 -16.63
N LYS A 17 4.19 1.41 -17.91
CA LYS A 17 2.89 1.66 -18.55
C LYS A 17 1.91 0.51 -18.38
N ASP A 18 2.38 -0.74 -18.48
CA ASP A 18 1.53 -1.92 -18.35
C ASP A 18 0.98 -2.14 -16.94
N SER A 19 1.58 -1.51 -15.94
CA SER A 19 1.09 -1.53 -14.57
C SER A 19 0.06 -0.45 -14.26
N ILE A 20 -0.11 0.56 -15.14
CA ILE A 20 -1.05 1.66 -14.95
C ILE A 20 -2.46 1.18 -15.26
N GLU A 21 -3.34 1.26 -14.27
CA GLU A 21 -4.75 0.90 -14.40
C GLU A 21 -5.62 2.11 -14.76
N SER A 22 -5.35 3.26 -14.14
CA SER A 22 -6.05 4.51 -14.41
C SER A 22 -5.13 5.72 -14.24
N LYS A 23 -5.34 6.72 -15.07
CA LYS A 23 -4.68 8.03 -15.00
C LYS A 23 -5.69 9.02 -14.43
N ILE A 24 -5.37 9.62 -13.30
CA ILE A 24 -6.29 10.43 -12.52
C ILE A 24 -6.11 11.90 -12.85
N LYS A 25 -7.24 12.58 -13.09
CA LYS A 25 -7.33 14.02 -13.32
C LYS A 25 -7.99 14.76 -12.18
N ASN A 26 -8.90 14.07 -11.44
CA ASN A 26 -9.70 14.69 -10.40
C ASN A 26 -9.57 13.95 -9.09
N VAL A 27 -9.58 14.69 -8.00
CA VAL A 27 -9.69 14.15 -6.64
C VAL A 27 -10.97 14.71 -6.00
N GLU A 28 -11.83 13.81 -5.59
CA GLU A 28 -13.06 14.15 -4.90
C GLU A 28 -12.91 13.87 -3.41
N PHE A 29 -13.26 14.85 -2.59
CA PHE A 29 -13.32 14.74 -1.13
C PHE A 29 -14.79 14.89 -0.70
N ARG A 30 -15.28 13.96 0.12
CA ARG A 30 -16.63 14.00 0.69
C ARG A 30 -16.62 13.86 2.20
N TRP A 31 -17.64 14.41 2.83
CA TRP A 31 -17.91 14.22 4.24
C TRP A 31 -19.29 13.57 4.41
N LYS A 32 -19.31 12.30 4.91
CA LYS A 32 -20.54 11.51 5.14
C LYS A 32 -21.48 11.46 3.92
N ALA A 33 -20.90 11.20 2.75
CA ALA A 33 -21.60 11.15 1.46
C ALA A 33 -22.32 12.45 1.04
N SER A 34 -22.07 13.55 1.75
CA SER A 34 -22.58 14.88 1.40
C SER A 34 -21.45 15.81 0.96
N ASP A 35 -21.31 16.94 1.53
CA ASP A 35 -20.31 17.99 1.25
C ASP A 35 -19.17 17.56 0.31
N ASN A 36 -19.31 17.94 -0.97
CA ASN A 36 -18.41 17.47 -2.02
C ASN A 36 -17.48 18.60 -2.46
N VAL A 37 -16.19 18.33 -2.41
CA VAL A 37 -15.15 19.19 -2.99
C VAL A 37 -14.40 18.40 -4.04
N ILE A 38 -14.39 18.92 -5.27
CA ILE A 38 -13.65 18.33 -6.38
C ILE A 38 -12.46 19.24 -6.67
N ALA A 39 -11.26 18.65 -6.67
CA ALA A 39 -10.01 19.31 -7.06
C ALA A 39 -9.53 18.74 -8.38
N ASP A 40 -9.39 19.60 -9.38
CA ASP A 40 -8.73 19.26 -10.64
C ASP A 40 -7.21 19.23 -10.43
N LEU A 41 -6.59 18.13 -10.83
CA LEU A 41 -5.15 18.00 -10.78
C LEU A 41 -4.53 18.69 -11.99
N THR A 42 -3.54 19.56 -11.75
CA THR A 42 -2.84 20.26 -12.81
C THR A 42 -1.85 19.35 -13.54
N GLY A 43 -1.76 19.48 -14.88
CA GLY A 43 -0.86 18.72 -15.73
C GLY A 43 -1.47 17.45 -16.35
N GLU A 44 -0.67 16.72 -17.11
CA GLU A 44 -1.09 15.51 -17.81
C GLU A 44 -1.18 14.32 -16.85
N SER A 45 -2.30 14.19 -16.14
CA SER A 45 -2.58 13.04 -15.24
C SER A 45 -1.46 12.80 -14.23
N PRO A 46 -1.25 13.73 -13.27
CA PRO A 46 -0.12 13.69 -12.35
C PRO A 46 -0.21 12.56 -11.31
N PHE A 47 -1.32 11.84 -11.26
CA PHE A 47 -1.54 10.74 -10.33
C PHE A 47 -2.06 9.50 -11.07
N TRP A 48 -1.44 8.35 -10.83
CA TRP A 48 -1.77 7.07 -11.45
C TRP A 48 -2.24 6.05 -10.43
N ILE A 49 -3.20 5.23 -10.81
CA ILE A 49 -3.56 4.03 -10.06
C ILE A 49 -2.81 2.85 -10.67
N ILE A 50 -2.02 2.20 -9.84
CA ILE A 50 -1.10 1.13 -10.25
C ILE A 50 -1.62 -0.23 -9.81
N LYS A 51 -1.52 -1.23 -10.70
CA LYS A 51 -1.67 -2.63 -10.34
C LYS A 51 -0.35 -3.14 -9.75
N ARG A 52 -0.28 -3.21 -8.42
CA ARG A 52 0.93 -3.57 -7.68
C ARG A 52 1.52 -4.92 -8.11
N GLU A 53 0.68 -5.91 -8.39
CA GLU A 53 1.15 -7.21 -8.88
C GLU A 53 2.01 -7.09 -10.14
N LYS A 54 1.56 -6.25 -11.10
CA LYS A 54 2.31 -6.00 -12.35
C LYS A 54 3.56 -5.19 -12.11
N LEU A 55 3.46 -4.11 -11.34
CA LEU A 55 4.63 -3.28 -11.02
C LEU A 55 5.68 -4.09 -10.26
N ASP A 56 5.27 -4.84 -9.25
CA ASP A 56 6.19 -5.65 -8.45
C ASP A 56 6.86 -6.74 -9.32
N GLN A 57 6.14 -7.32 -10.30
CA GLN A 57 6.71 -8.28 -11.24
C GLN A 57 7.71 -7.61 -12.20
N LEU A 58 7.38 -6.46 -12.77
CA LEU A 58 8.30 -5.71 -13.63
C LEU A 58 9.63 -5.37 -12.92
N LEU A 59 9.53 -4.90 -11.68
CA LEU A 59 10.72 -4.59 -10.86
C LEU A 59 11.53 -5.84 -10.53
N LEU A 60 10.86 -6.97 -10.32
CA LEU A 60 11.51 -8.26 -10.08
C LEU A 60 12.25 -8.74 -11.32
N ASP A 61 11.61 -8.68 -12.49
CA ASP A 61 12.19 -9.09 -13.77
C ASP A 61 13.41 -8.22 -14.12
N GLU A 62 13.32 -6.91 -13.90
CA GLU A 62 14.43 -5.97 -14.07
C GLU A 62 15.59 -6.32 -13.11
N SER A 63 15.28 -6.65 -11.85
CA SER A 63 16.30 -7.07 -10.90
C SER A 63 17.02 -8.35 -11.35
N LEU A 64 16.28 -9.34 -11.85
CA LEU A 64 16.84 -10.59 -12.39
C LEU A 64 17.73 -10.34 -13.62
N SER A 65 17.32 -9.47 -14.53
CA SER A 65 18.10 -9.10 -15.72
C SER A 65 19.42 -8.42 -15.37
N ASN A 66 19.47 -7.74 -14.22
CA ASN A 66 20.67 -7.12 -13.65
C ASN A 66 21.49 -8.08 -12.74
N GLY A 67 21.24 -9.39 -12.80
CA GLY A 67 22.04 -10.41 -12.11
C GLY A 67 21.70 -10.63 -10.63
N VAL A 68 20.59 -10.06 -10.12
CA VAL A 68 20.14 -10.29 -8.75
C VAL A 68 19.66 -11.73 -8.61
N GLN A 69 20.16 -12.45 -7.61
CA GLN A 69 19.69 -13.79 -7.28
C GLN A 69 18.50 -13.71 -6.32
N ILE A 70 17.38 -14.32 -6.71
CA ILE A 70 16.18 -14.38 -5.90
C ILE A 70 16.04 -15.77 -5.28
N ILE A 71 15.96 -15.80 -3.96
CA ILE A 71 15.86 -17.04 -3.19
C ILE A 71 14.49 -17.07 -2.51
N ARG A 72 13.62 -17.95 -3.00
CA ARG A 72 12.23 -18.12 -2.47
C ARG A 72 11.72 -19.54 -2.70
N PRO A 73 10.82 -20.07 -1.86
CA PRO A 73 10.33 -19.46 -0.60
C PRO A 73 11.32 -19.72 0.54
N VAL A 74 11.72 -18.68 1.26
CA VAL A 74 12.55 -18.82 2.46
C VAL A 74 12.13 -17.83 3.54
N LEU A 75 12.31 -18.23 4.79
CA LEU A 75 12.13 -17.37 5.95
C LEU A 75 13.50 -17.16 6.62
N VAL A 76 13.86 -15.90 6.85
CA VAL A 76 15.08 -15.54 7.59
C VAL A 76 14.82 -15.77 9.08
N GLU A 77 15.59 -16.69 9.68
CA GLU A 77 15.50 -17.07 11.09
C GLU A 77 16.47 -16.29 11.98
N LYS A 78 17.70 -16.07 11.48
CA LYS A 78 18.78 -15.43 12.23
C LYS A 78 19.60 -14.53 11.34
N ILE A 79 19.98 -13.38 11.87
CA ILE A 79 20.92 -12.44 11.27
C ILE A 79 21.94 -12.05 12.35
N ILE A 80 23.21 -12.19 12.06
CA ILE A 80 24.31 -11.77 12.95
C ILE A 80 25.39 -11.05 12.14
N LYS A 81 26.12 -10.14 12.79
CA LYS A 81 27.33 -9.55 12.23
C LYS A 81 28.54 -10.27 12.79
N LYS A 82 29.40 -10.77 11.91
CA LYS A 82 30.63 -11.48 12.27
C LYS A 82 31.74 -11.08 11.31
N ASN A 83 32.89 -10.67 11.83
CA ASN A 83 34.04 -10.23 11.03
C ASN A 83 33.63 -9.21 9.96
N ASP A 84 32.90 -8.17 10.36
CA ASP A 84 32.33 -7.11 9.52
C ASP A 84 31.40 -7.54 8.38
N LYS A 85 31.05 -8.81 8.30
CA LYS A 85 30.09 -9.35 7.35
C LYS A 85 28.78 -9.75 8.04
N TRP A 86 27.68 -9.70 7.30
CA TRP A 86 26.38 -10.17 7.73
C TRP A 86 26.21 -11.64 7.38
N GLU A 87 25.95 -12.48 8.37
CA GLU A 87 25.56 -13.89 8.18
C GLU A 87 24.05 -14.00 8.38
N ILE A 88 23.34 -14.44 7.34
CA ILE A 88 21.89 -14.64 7.31
C ILE A 88 21.60 -16.13 7.26
N THR A 89 20.89 -16.66 8.25
CA THR A 89 20.46 -18.06 8.29
C THR A 89 18.96 -18.14 8.01
N CYS A 90 18.58 -19.02 7.07
CA CYS A 90 17.20 -19.26 6.67
C CYS A 90 16.65 -20.57 7.26
N ASN A 91 15.33 -20.73 7.23
CA ASN A 91 14.60 -21.92 7.74
C ASN A 91 15.01 -23.24 7.06
N ASN A 92 15.52 -23.19 5.84
CA ASN A 92 16.09 -24.34 5.11
C ASN A 92 17.55 -24.66 5.50
N LYS A 93 18.04 -24.05 6.58
CA LYS A 93 19.41 -24.15 7.13
C LYS A 93 20.52 -23.59 6.22
N LYS A 94 20.19 -23.04 5.07
CA LYS A 94 21.16 -22.33 4.22
C LYS A 94 21.61 -21.05 4.87
N LYS A 95 22.88 -20.72 4.66
CA LYS A 95 23.51 -19.49 5.15
C LYS A 95 23.96 -18.64 3.98
N TYR A 96 23.80 -17.35 4.11
CA TYR A 96 24.23 -16.34 3.15
C TYR A 96 25.11 -15.33 3.88
N ILE A 97 26.17 -14.88 3.22
CA ILE A 97 27.12 -13.92 3.77
C ILE A 97 27.18 -12.71 2.83
N SER A 98 27.10 -11.51 3.38
CA SER A 98 27.21 -10.27 2.61
C SER A 98 27.91 -9.17 3.41
N GLU A 99 28.47 -8.20 2.71
CA GLU A 99 29.06 -7.00 3.32
C GLU A 99 27.98 -6.00 3.75
N PHE A 100 26.89 -5.93 2.98
CA PHE A 100 25.76 -5.04 3.26
C PHE A 100 24.48 -5.84 3.47
N LEU A 101 23.61 -5.32 4.30
CA LEU A 101 22.28 -5.88 4.57
C LEU A 101 21.23 -4.78 4.45
N VAL A 102 20.24 -4.98 3.59
CA VAL A 102 19.05 -4.12 3.50
C VAL A 102 17.86 -4.86 4.09
N VAL A 103 17.26 -4.28 5.13
CA VAL A 103 16.05 -4.81 5.78
C VAL A 103 14.83 -4.14 5.17
N ALA A 104 14.15 -4.84 4.26
CA ALA A 104 12.98 -4.35 3.53
C ALA A 104 11.79 -5.31 3.62
N ASP A 105 11.61 -5.98 4.78
CA ASP A 105 10.64 -7.04 5.05
C ASP A 105 9.26 -6.53 5.50
N GLY A 106 8.98 -5.24 5.26
CA GLY A 106 7.66 -4.64 5.37
C GLY A 106 7.31 -4.08 6.74
N SER A 107 6.04 -3.64 6.89
CA SER A 107 5.57 -2.88 8.04
C SER A 107 5.58 -3.65 9.36
N GLN A 108 5.58 -4.98 9.32
CA GLN A 108 5.63 -5.86 10.49
C GLN A 108 7.02 -6.48 10.71
N SER A 109 8.05 -5.86 10.16
CA SER A 109 9.43 -6.31 10.26
C SER A 109 9.86 -6.55 11.71
N LYS A 110 10.23 -7.79 12.02
CA LYS A 110 10.89 -8.12 13.29
C LYS A 110 12.34 -7.60 13.32
N TRP A 111 12.99 -7.58 12.15
CA TRP A 111 14.38 -7.19 12.02
C TRP A 111 14.60 -5.69 12.20
N ALA A 112 13.65 -4.86 11.75
CA ALA A 112 13.69 -3.42 12.03
C ALA A 112 13.72 -3.14 13.53
N GLY A 113 12.92 -3.86 14.33
CA GLY A 113 12.95 -3.76 15.79
C GLY A 113 14.25 -4.31 16.40
N TYR A 114 14.71 -5.45 15.91
CA TYR A 114 15.95 -6.10 16.37
C TYR A 114 17.19 -5.20 16.19
N PHE A 115 17.31 -4.58 15.02
CA PHE A 115 18.42 -3.66 14.71
C PHE A 115 18.17 -2.22 15.16
N LYS A 116 17.07 -1.97 15.88
CA LYS A 116 16.68 -0.62 16.35
C LYS A 116 16.53 0.40 15.19
N LEU A 117 16.14 -0.06 14.02
CA LEU A 117 15.85 0.76 12.86
C LEU A 117 14.42 1.32 13.00
N GLY A 118 14.32 2.60 13.39
CA GLY A 118 13.04 3.26 13.57
C GLY A 118 12.59 3.43 15.03
N PRO A 119 11.36 3.89 15.27
CA PRO A 119 10.91 4.25 16.62
C PRO A 119 10.77 3.01 17.51
N ARG A 120 11.15 3.17 18.79
CA ARG A 120 11.07 2.11 19.81
C ARG A 120 9.65 1.56 20.00
N LYS A 121 8.62 2.40 19.83
CA LYS A 121 7.21 2.04 19.87
C LYS A 121 6.54 2.49 18.56
N PRO A 122 6.55 1.66 17.52
CA PRO A 122 5.93 2.03 16.25
C PRO A 122 4.41 2.18 16.42
N LYS A 123 3.86 3.19 15.77
CA LYS A 123 2.41 3.33 15.63
C LYS A 123 1.96 2.66 14.33
N PHE A 124 0.77 2.09 14.35
CA PHE A 124 0.20 1.39 13.19
C PHE A 124 -1.14 2.02 12.81
N ALA A 125 -1.37 2.12 11.51
CA ALA A 125 -2.71 2.25 10.96
C ALA A 125 -3.25 0.85 10.63
N ASN A 126 -4.54 0.65 10.88
CA ASN A 126 -5.25 -0.54 10.42
C ASN A 126 -6.01 -0.19 9.14
N THR A 127 -5.95 -1.05 8.14
CA THR A 127 -6.67 -0.87 6.89
C THR A 127 -7.39 -2.15 6.47
N ILE A 128 -8.57 -1.96 5.89
CA ILE A 128 -9.29 -3.00 5.15
C ILE A 128 -9.31 -2.57 3.69
N SER A 129 -9.06 -3.48 2.78
CA SER A 129 -9.13 -3.21 1.34
C SER A 129 -9.89 -4.31 0.63
N LEU A 130 -10.71 -3.92 -0.33
CA LEU A 130 -11.52 -4.83 -1.13
C LEU A 130 -11.55 -4.36 -2.59
N ARG A 131 -11.80 -5.29 -3.49
CA ARG A 131 -12.00 -4.99 -4.91
C ARG A 131 -13.42 -5.38 -5.29
N LEU A 132 -14.17 -4.43 -5.81
CA LEU A 132 -15.53 -4.62 -6.30
C LEU A 132 -15.54 -4.55 -7.84
N LYS A 133 -16.35 -5.40 -8.47
CA LYS A 133 -16.57 -5.37 -9.92
C LYS A 133 -17.36 -4.11 -10.27
N GLY A 134 -17.00 -3.44 -11.35
CA GLY A 134 -17.56 -2.15 -11.76
C GLY A 134 -16.90 -0.96 -11.04
N LEU A 135 -17.34 0.22 -11.39
CA LEU A 135 -16.80 1.49 -10.86
C LEU A 135 -17.74 2.20 -9.89
N GLY A 136 -18.97 1.67 -9.70
CA GLY A 136 -19.99 2.36 -8.93
C GLY A 136 -20.26 3.75 -9.51
N GLU A 137 -20.24 4.77 -8.66
CA GLU A 137 -20.41 6.18 -9.06
C GLU A 137 -19.09 6.91 -9.30
N ILE A 138 -17.96 6.20 -9.35
CA ILE A 138 -16.63 6.82 -9.47
C ILE A 138 -16.20 6.90 -10.94
N PRO A 139 -15.92 8.09 -11.50
CA PRO A 139 -15.34 8.22 -12.83
C PRO A 139 -13.99 7.53 -12.94
N ARG A 140 -13.63 7.07 -14.15
CA ARG A 140 -12.37 6.36 -14.38
C ARG A 140 -11.12 7.22 -14.16
N ASP A 141 -11.25 8.52 -14.27
CA ASP A 141 -10.19 9.50 -14.13
C ASP A 141 -10.27 10.29 -12.81
N ALA A 142 -11.11 9.83 -11.88
CA ALA A 142 -11.25 10.41 -10.55
C ALA A 142 -10.93 9.40 -9.43
N VAL A 143 -10.39 9.89 -8.34
CA VAL A 143 -10.33 9.17 -7.06
C VAL A 143 -11.22 9.88 -6.06
N ARG A 144 -11.84 9.13 -5.16
CA ARG A 144 -12.67 9.70 -4.10
C ARG A 144 -12.11 9.32 -2.73
N PHE A 145 -12.07 10.31 -1.85
CA PHE A 145 -11.80 10.14 -0.43
C PHE A 145 -13.06 10.49 0.36
N GLU A 146 -13.45 9.62 1.27
CA GLU A 146 -14.65 9.74 2.08
C GLU A 146 -14.28 9.85 3.55
N PHE A 147 -14.70 10.94 4.20
CA PHE A 147 -14.41 11.24 5.59
C PHE A 147 -15.69 11.20 6.45
N GLY A 148 -15.52 11.22 7.76
CA GLY A 148 -16.60 11.34 8.73
C GLY A 148 -17.25 10.03 9.15
N PHE A 149 -17.17 8.95 8.38
CA PHE A 149 -17.67 7.63 8.77
C PHE A 149 -16.72 6.90 9.72
N ILE A 150 -15.42 7.08 9.54
CA ILE A 150 -14.39 6.36 10.29
C ILE A 150 -13.70 7.32 11.24
N LYS A 151 -13.77 7.01 12.54
CA LYS A 151 -13.11 7.83 13.57
C LYS A 151 -11.58 7.78 13.38
N TYR A 152 -10.96 8.96 13.30
CA TYR A 152 -9.52 9.14 13.03
C TYR A 152 -9.04 8.40 11.77
N GLY A 153 -9.87 8.41 10.74
CA GLY A 153 -9.56 7.74 9.50
C GLY A 153 -10.41 8.23 8.34
N PHE A 154 -10.28 7.53 7.23
CA PHE A 154 -11.03 7.81 6.01
C PHE A 154 -11.16 6.56 5.16
N ALA A 155 -12.07 6.61 4.18
CA ALA A 155 -12.14 5.63 3.11
C ALA A 155 -11.68 6.24 1.79
N TRP A 156 -11.29 5.37 0.87
CA TRP A 156 -10.89 5.78 -0.49
C TRP A 156 -11.44 4.82 -1.53
N ALA A 157 -11.65 5.33 -2.73
CA ALA A 157 -12.04 4.57 -3.90
C ALA A 157 -11.10 4.89 -5.06
N PHE A 158 -10.42 3.87 -5.57
CA PHE A 158 -9.45 3.95 -6.65
C PHE A 158 -9.93 3.13 -7.85
N PRO A 159 -10.18 3.77 -9.00
CA PRO A 159 -10.66 3.08 -10.18
C PRO A 159 -9.55 2.21 -10.81
N LEU A 160 -9.91 1.00 -11.15
CA LEU A 160 -9.15 0.09 -11.98
C LEU A 160 -9.88 -0.06 -13.33
N LYS A 161 -9.31 -0.79 -14.28
CA LYS A 161 -9.91 -0.94 -15.62
C LYS A 161 -11.37 -1.40 -15.58
N GLU A 162 -11.69 -2.39 -14.75
CA GLU A 162 -13.04 -3.01 -14.70
C GLU A 162 -13.59 -3.15 -13.28
N SER A 163 -12.94 -2.52 -12.31
CA SER A 163 -13.26 -2.68 -10.91
C SER A 163 -12.87 -1.44 -10.11
N LEU A 164 -13.40 -1.34 -8.91
CA LEU A 164 -13.04 -0.31 -7.95
C LEU A 164 -12.27 -0.95 -6.78
N ASN A 165 -11.13 -0.40 -6.44
CA ASN A 165 -10.45 -0.75 -5.20
C ASN A 165 -10.89 0.24 -4.12
N ILE A 166 -11.65 -0.26 -3.17
CA ILE A 166 -12.09 0.52 -2.01
C ILE A 166 -11.23 0.12 -0.82
N GLY A 167 -10.84 1.10 -0.03
CA GLY A 167 -10.18 0.85 1.23
C GLY A 167 -10.70 1.75 2.33
N LEU A 168 -10.58 1.27 3.55
CA LEU A 168 -10.89 1.97 4.78
C LEU A 168 -9.66 1.93 5.67
N GLY A 169 -9.31 3.04 6.29
CA GLY A 169 -8.15 3.12 7.17
C GLY A 169 -8.41 3.94 8.41
N THR A 170 -7.83 3.53 9.54
CA THR A 170 -7.81 4.30 10.78
C THR A 170 -6.41 4.36 11.35
N PHE A 171 -6.07 5.51 11.93
CA PHE A 171 -4.78 5.75 12.59
C PHE A 171 -4.77 5.38 14.07
N ILE A 172 -5.86 4.80 14.58
CA ILE A 172 -5.96 4.31 15.96
C ILE A 172 -5.90 2.79 15.96
N ASN A 173 -4.93 2.25 16.71
CA ASN A 173 -4.67 0.80 16.78
C ASN A 173 -5.87 -0.08 17.18
N ASN A 174 -6.85 0.45 17.87
CA ASN A 174 -7.97 -0.32 18.45
C ASN A 174 -9.33 0.07 17.86
N SER A 175 -9.38 0.81 16.75
CA SER A 175 -10.66 1.12 16.13
C SER A 175 -11.15 -0.08 15.32
N PRO A 176 -12.36 -0.59 15.59
CA PRO A 176 -12.90 -1.73 14.87
C PRO A 176 -13.30 -1.31 13.46
N LEU A 177 -12.41 -1.51 12.49
CA LEU A 177 -12.77 -1.49 11.05
C LEU A 177 -13.70 -2.67 10.69
N GLU A 178 -14.03 -3.49 11.68
CA GLU A 178 -14.89 -4.68 11.57
C GLU A 178 -16.38 -4.35 11.77
N ASN A 179 -16.72 -3.07 12.04
CA ASN A 179 -18.12 -2.68 12.18
C ASN A 179 -18.84 -2.71 10.82
N GLN A 180 -19.64 -3.75 10.61
CA GLN A 180 -20.35 -4.00 9.37
C GLN A 180 -21.28 -2.84 8.96
N ALA A 181 -21.89 -2.16 9.93
CA ALA A 181 -22.79 -1.02 9.65
C ALA A 181 -22.01 0.16 9.04
N ILE A 182 -20.85 0.51 9.61
CA ILE A 182 -19.97 1.56 9.07
C ILE A 182 -19.46 1.16 7.68
N ASN A 183 -19.02 -0.07 7.53
CA ASN A 183 -18.51 -0.59 6.25
C ASN A 183 -19.58 -0.51 5.16
N ASN A 184 -20.82 -0.87 5.47
CA ASN A 184 -21.94 -0.75 4.52
C ASN A 184 -22.25 0.70 4.16
N GLN A 185 -22.20 1.64 5.11
CA GLN A 185 -22.39 3.06 4.81
C GLN A 185 -21.32 3.58 3.84
N VAL A 186 -20.06 3.23 4.08
CA VAL A 186 -18.94 3.61 3.22
C VAL A 186 -19.12 3.02 1.81
N ILE A 187 -19.49 1.75 1.71
CA ILE A 187 -19.65 1.09 0.39
C ILE A 187 -20.81 1.74 -0.39
N ARG A 188 -21.90 2.07 0.27
CA ARG A 188 -23.04 2.79 -0.35
C ARG A 188 -22.65 4.18 -0.83
N SER A 189 -21.79 4.90 -0.11
CA SER A 189 -21.28 6.22 -0.54
C SER A 189 -20.44 6.16 -1.83
N PHE A 190 -20.01 4.96 -2.23
CA PHE A 190 -19.30 4.71 -3.48
C PHE A 190 -20.21 4.08 -4.58
N GLY A 191 -21.51 3.93 -4.33
CA GLY A 191 -22.48 3.40 -5.28
C GLY A 191 -22.58 1.87 -5.32
N PHE A 192 -22.38 1.19 -4.18
CA PHE A 192 -22.56 -0.26 -4.04
C PHE A 192 -23.49 -0.62 -2.89
N ASP A 193 -24.25 -1.70 -3.03
CA ASP A 193 -25.33 -2.05 -2.07
C ASP A 193 -24.83 -2.60 -0.75
N ALA A 194 -23.79 -3.43 -0.77
CA ALA A 194 -23.32 -4.12 0.42
C ALA A 194 -21.82 -4.41 0.41
N PHE A 195 -21.26 -4.52 1.61
CA PHE A 195 -19.87 -4.89 1.85
C PHE A 195 -19.72 -6.42 1.68
N PRO A 196 -18.79 -6.90 0.83
CA PRO A 196 -18.60 -8.33 0.63
C PRO A 196 -18.04 -9.01 1.89
N HIS A 197 -18.40 -10.26 2.12
CA HIS A 197 -17.99 -11.03 3.29
C HIS A 197 -16.47 -11.34 3.33
N LYS A 198 -15.79 -11.26 2.19
CA LYS A 198 -14.35 -11.57 2.09
C LYS A 198 -13.52 -10.32 1.86
N THR A 199 -12.75 -9.93 2.86
CA THR A 199 -11.91 -8.72 2.84
C THR A 199 -10.46 -9.03 3.16
N ILE A 200 -9.57 -8.15 2.71
CA ILE A 200 -8.14 -8.24 3.02
C ILE A 200 -7.80 -7.18 4.07
N ASN A 201 -7.49 -7.62 5.28
CA ASN A 201 -7.01 -6.76 6.36
C ASN A 201 -5.50 -6.56 6.26
N LYS A 202 -5.04 -5.32 6.38
CA LYS A 202 -3.61 -4.98 6.40
C LYS A 202 -3.31 -4.01 7.54
N LYS A 203 -2.18 -4.25 8.22
CA LYS A 203 -1.58 -3.28 9.14
C LYS A 203 -0.49 -2.51 8.42
N LEU A 204 -0.52 -1.20 8.52
CA LEU A 204 0.50 -0.32 7.99
C LEU A 204 1.21 0.38 9.15
N ARG A 205 2.55 0.43 9.11
CA ARG A 205 3.31 1.20 10.08
C ARG A 205 3.27 2.67 9.72
N ILE A 206 2.96 3.51 10.70
CA ILE A 206 2.97 4.97 10.54
C ILE A 206 4.32 5.48 11.05
N TRP A 207 5.03 6.21 10.21
CA TRP A 207 6.24 6.93 10.57
C TRP A 207 5.85 8.28 11.17
N ASN A 208 6.16 8.48 12.45
CA ASN A 208 6.02 9.77 13.10
C ASN A 208 7.38 10.49 13.12
N GLY A 209 7.60 11.30 12.11
CA GLY A 209 8.76 12.17 12.03
C GLY A 209 10.05 11.50 11.54
N LEU A 210 10.91 12.33 10.97
CA LEU A 210 12.30 11.99 10.66
C LEU A 210 13.05 11.89 12.00
N HIS A 211 13.40 10.70 12.43
CA HIS A 211 14.49 10.57 13.38
C HIS A 211 15.79 10.62 12.59
N PRO A 212 16.72 11.52 12.90
CA PRO A 212 18.05 11.46 12.31
C PRO A 212 18.66 10.10 12.66
N ILE A 213 19.29 9.51 11.67
CA ILE A 213 20.08 8.28 11.77
C ILE A 213 21.33 8.56 12.60
#